data_ea6b67ae644b2973ad892558d11b3cb7
#
_entry.id   ea6b67ae644b2973ad892558d11b3cb7
#
_cell.length_a   1.000
_cell.length_b   1.000
_cell.length_c   1.000
_cell.angle_alpha   90.00
_cell.angle_beta   90.00
_cell.angle_gamma   90.00
#
_symmetry.space_group_name_H-M   'P 1'
#
loop_
_entity.id
_entity.type
_entity.pdbx_description
1 polymer ?
#
loop_
_entity_poly.entity_id
_entity_poly.type
_entity_poly.pdbx_seq_one_letter_code
_entity_poly.pdbx_strand_id
1 'polypeptide(L)'
;MSGAAFAKEPQRGSRMITTLTDEQVRKLFQSARVARLGCVVHGEPYIIPINYNFVDDCVYSHSLPGMKISGLRENPRACVQVDEIESDLRWRSALAFGNFEELTKPDERHEILAALLQRFPMLTPVEAAIAEDAGSQQVIVYRITIDKLTGVAEG
;
A
#
# COMPACT_ATOMS: atom_id res chain seq x y z
N MET A 1 -36.07 15.55 49.04
CA MET A 1 -34.63 15.48 48.75
C MET A 1 -34.44 14.40 47.71
N SER A 2 -34.28 14.81 46.46
CA SER A 2 -34.13 13.90 45.35
C SER A 2 -32.62 13.62 45.15
N GLY A 3 -32.19 12.40 45.48
CA GLY A 3 -30.85 11.94 45.15
C GLY A 3 -30.75 11.59 43.70
N ALA A 4 -30.09 12.44 42.93
CA ALA A 4 -29.73 12.11 41.54
C ALA A 4 -28.74 10.93 41.55
N ALA A 5 -29.21 9.78 41.12
CA ALA A 5 -28.33 8.65 40.86
C ALA A 5 -27.46 9.01 39.64
N PHE A 6 -26.19 9.28 39.91
CA PHE A 6 -25.19 9.35 38.85
C PHE A 6 -25.14 7.99 38.16
N ALA A 7 -25.63 7.95 36.93
CA ALA A 7 -25.44 6.79 36.07
C ALA A 7 -23.93 6.54 35.92
N LYS A 8 -23.48 5.37 36.39
CA LYS A 8 -22.11 4.92 36.23
C LYS A 8 -21.84 4.85 34.73
N GLU A 9 -20.96 5.71 34.21
CA GLU A 9 -20.47 5.57 32.86
C GLU A 9 -19.92 4.15 32.69
N PRO A 10 -20.21 3.49 31.55
CA PRO A 10 -19.62 2.19 31.29
C PRO A 10 -18.10 2.38 31.29
N GLN A 11 -17.42 1.65 32.17
CA GLN A 11 -15.96 1.62 32.15
C GLN A 11 -15.53 1.25 30.75
N ARG A 12 -14.89 2.19 30.07
CA ARG A 12 -14.20 1.90 28.80
C ARG A 12 -13.16 0.83 29.09
N GLY A 13 -13.44 -0.40 28.67
CA GLY A 13 -12.44 -1.46 28.70
C GLY A 13 -11.17 -0.91 28.09
N SER A 14 -10.04 -1.14 28.74
CA SER A 14 -8.72 -0.72 28.25
C SER A 14 -8.58 -1.21 26.82
N ARG A 15 -8.70 -0.31 25.85
CA ARG A 15 -8.46 -0.62 24.44
C ARG A 15 -6.98 -0.80 24.29
N MET A 16 -6.61 -1.99 23.84
CA MET A 16 -5.21 -2.30 23.59
C MET A 16 -4.94 -2.25 22.11
N ILE A 17 -3.96 -1.44 21.71
CA ILE A 17 -3.33 -1.57 20.42
C ILE A 17 -2.40 -2.79 20.51
N THR A 18 -2.61 -3.74 19.60
CA THR A 18 -1.83 -4.98 19.52
C THR A 18 -0.91 -4.95 18.31
N THR A 19 0.24 -5.58 18.44
CA THR A 19 1.18 -5.76 17.33
C THR A 19 0.75 -6.95 16.49
N LEU A 20 0.71 -6.78 15.16
CA LEU A 20 0.48 -7.86 14.23
C LEU A 20 1.76 -8.67 14.00
N THR A 21 1.61 -9.98 13.83
CA THR A 21 2.71 -10.84 13.39
C THR A 21 3.04 -10.60 11.92
N ASP A 22 4.21 -10.98 11.48
CA ASP A 22 4.62 -10.88 10.08
C ASP A 22 3.64 -11.62 9.14
N GLU A 23 3.15 -12.78 9.58
CA GLU A 23 2.13 -13.54 8.82
C GLU A 23 0.82 -12.77 8.69
N GLN A 24 0.35 -12.12 9.75
CA GLN A 24 -0.86 -11.29 9.73
C GLN A 24 -0.67 -10.06 8.83
N VAL A 25 0.50 -9.46 8.86
CA VAL A 25 0.86 -8.34 7.96
C VAL A 25 0.83 -8.79 6.50
N ARG A 26 1.46 -9.92 6.16
CA ARG A 26 1.44 -10.46 4.80
C ARG A 26 0.03 -10.77 4.31
N LYS A 27 -0.80 -11.36 5.15
CA LYS A 27 -2.21 -11.61 4.83
C LYS A 27 -2.99 -10.33 4.54
N LEU A 28 -2.73 -9.27 5.31
CA LEU A 28 -3.36 -7.97 5.08
C LEU A 28 -2.93 -7.37 3.73
N PHE A 29 -1.65 -7.44 3.38
CA PHE A 29 -1.15 -7.03 2.06
C PHE A 29 -1.76 -7.84 0.92
N GLN A 30 -1.98 -9.12 1.09
CA GLN A 30 -2.59 -10.00 0.07
C GLN A 30 -4.08 -9.70 -0.15
N SER A 31 -4.81 -9.33 0.90
CA SER A 31 -6.25 -9.09 0.84
C SER A 31 -6.64 -7.66 0.50
N ALA A 32 -5.84 -6.68 0.88
CA ALA A 32 -6.12 -5.28 0.57
C ALA A 32 -5.99 -5.00 -0.93
N ARG A 33 -6.82 -4.11 -1.45
CA ARG A 33 -6.85 -3.78 -2.88
C ARG A 33 -6.14 -2.48 -3.23
N VAL A 34 -6.06 -1.58 -2.28
CA VAL A 34 -5.38 -0.29 -2.44
C VAL A 34 -4.35 -0.17 -1.34
N ALA A 35 -3.16 0.20 -1.74
CA ALA A 35 -2.08 0.59 -0.82
C ALA A 35 -1.77 2.07 -0.97
N ARG A 36 -1.08 2.61 -0.01
CA ARG A 36 -0.50 3.95 -0.07
C ARG A 36 1.02 3.82 -0.09
N LEU A 37 1.61 4.37 -1.12
CA LEU A 37 3.07 4.44 -1.27
C LEU A 37 3.56 5.73 -0.63
N GLY A 38 4.47 5.61 0.33
CA GLY A 38 5.20 6.70 0.94
C GLY A 38 6.63 6.73 0.43
N CYS A 39 7.09 7.88 0.00
CA CYS A 39 8.46 8.13 -0.45
C CYS A 39 8.88 9.57 -0.16
N VAL A 40 10.10 9.91 -0.52
CA VAL A 40 10.63 11.27 -0.37
C VAL A 40 10.77 11.90 -1.75
N VAL A 41 10.15 13.06 -1.93
CA VAL A 41 10.22 13.85 -3.17
C VAL A 41 10.76 15.23 -2.83
N HIS A 42 11.92 15.60 -3.36
CA HIS A 42 12.58 16.87 -3.07
C HIS A 42 12.73 17.15 -1.56
N GLY A 43 13.12 16.13 -0.79
CA GLY A 43 13.27 16.23 0.66
C GLY A 43 11.97 16.23 1.46
N GLU A 44 10.80 16.19 0.82
CA GLU A 44 9.49 16.18 1.46
C GLU A 44 8.88 14.78 1.47
N PRO A 45 8.21 14.39 2.56
CA PRO A 45 7.38 13.19 2.57
C PRO A 45 6.26 13.30 1.53
N TYR A 46 6.05 12.23 0.77
CA TYR A 46 5.03 12.16 -0.27
C TYR A 46 4.27 10.86 -0.15
N ILE A 47 2.94 10.92 -0.18
CA ILE A 47 2.06 9.75 -0.05
C ILE A 47 1.03 9.77 -1.18
N ILE A 48 0.84 8.63 -1.83
CA ILE A 48 -0.13 8.49 -2.93
C ILE A 48 -0.73 7.08 -2.94
N PRO A 49 -2.04 6.92 -3.23
CA PRO A 49 -2.62 5.60 -3.45
C PRO A 49 -2.04 4.91 -4.68
N ILE A 50 -1.85 3.61 -4.59
CA ILE A 50 -1.41 2.75 -5.68
C ILE A 50 -2.23 1.47 -5.76
N ASN A 51 -2.40 0.93 -6.96
CA ASN A 51 -2.77 -0.46 -7.19
C ASN A 51 -1.50 -1.31 -7.19
N TYR A 52 -1.57 -2.51 -6.64
CA TYR A 52 -0.39 -3.33 -6.45
C TYR A 52 -0.69 -4.82 -6.42
N ASN A 53 0.32 -5.63 -6.63
CA ASN A 53 0.38 -7.02 -6.24
C ASN A 53 1.46 -7.23 -5.19
N PHE A 54 1.19 -8.09 -4.22
CA PHE A 54 2.14 -8.49 -3.18
C PHE A 54 2.48 -9.96 -3.36
N VAL A 55 3.72 -10.25 -3.76
CA VAL A 55 4.22 -11.59 -4.05
C VAL A 55 5.67 -11.70 -3.57
N ASP A 56 5.99 -12.75 -2.81
CA ASP A 56 7.35 -13.05 -2.35
C ASP A 56 8.05 -11.85 -1.70
N ASP A 57 7.34 -11.18 -0.78
CA ASP A 57 7.83 -9.98 -0.08
C ASP A 57 8.26 -8.85 -1.04
N CYS A 58 7.60 -8.75 -2.18
CA CYS A 58 7.73 -7.63 -3.10
C CYS A 58 6.36 -7.00 -3.37
N VAL A 59 6.33 -5.68 -3.41
CA VAL A 59 5.18 -4.92 -3.90
C VAL A 59 5.46 -4.55 -5.34
N TYR A 60 4.64 -5.06 -6.26
CA TYR A 60 4.71 -4.75 -7.69
C TYR A 60 3.63 -3.76 -8.06
N SER A 61 3.98 -2.75 -8.83
CA SER A 61 3.04 -1.74 -9.30
C SER A 61 3.51 -1.13 -10.63
N HIS A 62 2.69 -0.23 -11.15
CA HIS A 62 2.99 0.51 -12.37
C HIS A 62 2.58 1.97 -12.22
N SER A 63 3.15 2.82 -13.04
CA SER A 63 2.90 4.25 -13.03
C SER A 63 3.24 4.88 -14.37
N LEU A 64 2.61 6.02 -14.64
CA LEU A 64 3.17 6.98 -15.59
C LEU A 64 4.31 7.77 -14.91
N PRO A 65 5.23 8.37 -15.69
CA PRO A 65 6.20 9.29 -15.15
C PRO A 65 5.54 10.39 -14.30
N GLY A 66 6.13 10.72 -13.17
CA GLY A 66 5.58 11.72 -12.26
C GLY A 66 6.44 11.89 -11.01
N MET A 67 5.91 12.62 -10.03
CA MET A 67 6.66 13.00 -8.83
C MET A 67 7.15 11.79 -8.03
N LYS A 68 6.31 10.76 -7.84
CA LYS A 68 6.73 9.57 -7.08
C LYS A 68 7.90 8.84 -7.75
N ILE A 69 7.88 8.71 -9.07
CA ILE A 69 8.95 8.04 -9.81
C ILE A 69 10.24 8.85 -9.76
N SER A 70 10.15 10.16 -9.95
CA SER A 70 11.32 11.05 -9.83
C SER A 70 11.93 10.98 -8.43
N GLY A 71 11.10 11.01 -7.40
CA GLY A 71 11.55 10.89 -6.02
C GLY A 71 12.19 9.55 -5.71
N LEU A 72 11.58 8.45 -6.15
CA LEU A 72 12.10 7.09 -5.94
C LEU A 72 13.38 6.79 -6.72
N ARG A 73 13.59 7.42 -7.87
CA ARG A 73 14.86 7.34 -8.60
C ARG A 73 16.01 8.02 -7.86
N GLU A 74 15.73 9.14 -7.19
CA GLU A 74 16.73 9.84 -6.38
C GLU A 74 16.95 9.18 -5.01
N ASN A 75 15.86 8.77 -4.36
CA ASN A 75 15.88 8.07 -3.08
C ASN A 75 14.97 6.84 -3.16
N PRO A 76 15.53 5.64 -3.33
CA PRO A 76 14.76 4.42 -3.54
C PRO A 76 14.06 3.90 -2.29
N ARG A 77 14.34 4.45 -1.11
CA ARG A 77 13.70 4.01 0.12
C ARG A 77 12.23 4.37 0.13
N ALA A 78 11.36 3.38 0.33
CA ALA A 78 9.92 3.53 0.30
C ALA A 78 9.25 2.80 1.46
N CYS A 79 8.04 3.25 1.77
CA CYS A 79 7.14 2.60 2.69
C CYS A 79 5.80 2.39 1.98
N VAL A 80 5.24 1.21 2.10
CA VAL A 80 3.91 0.89 1.57
C VAL A 80 2.98 0.55 2.73
N GLN A 81 1.82 1.20 2.78
CA GLN A 81 0.84 1.00 3.84
C GLN A 81 -0.44 0.41 3.28
N VAL A 82 -0.99 -0.57 3.98
CA VAL A 82 -2.35 -1.08 3.77
C VAL A 82 -3.10 -1.05 5.09
N ASP A 83 -4.41 -0.94 5.01
CA ASP A 83 -5.27 -0.97 6.18
C ASP A 83 -6.59 -1.69 5.90
N GLU A 84 -7.25 -2.04 6.98
CA GLU A 84 -8.63 -2.50 7.02
C GLU A 84 -9.30 -1.77 8.18
N ILE A 85 -10.25 -0.91 7.87
CA ILE A 85 -10.93 -0.05 8.83
C ILE A 85 -12.40 -0.43 8.84
N GLU A 86 -12.85 -1.09 9.91
CA GLU A 86 -14.25 -1.44 10.10
C GLU A 86 -15.01 -0.33 10.82
N SER A 87 -14.36 0.35 11.76
CA SER A 87 -14.88 1.48 12.52
C SER A 87 -13.73 2.28 13.14
N ASP A 88 -14.05 3.43 13.75
CA ASP A 88 -13.07 4.24 14.50
C ASP A 88 -12.35 3.46 15.62
N LEU A 89 -12.90 2.32 16.00
CA LEU A 89 -12.48 1.52 17.16
C LEU A 89 -12.03 0.12 16.76
N ARG A 90 -12.09 -0.21 15.48
CA ARG A 90 -11.73 -1.53 14.99
C ARG A 90 -11.07 -1.40 13.62
N TRP A 91 -9.77 -1.50 13.64
CA TRP A 91 -8.94 -1.36 12.44
C TRP A 91 -7.62 -2.12 12.55
N ARG A 92 -7.04 -2.41 11.42
CA ARG A 92 -5.69 -2.94 11.29
C ARG A 92 -4.92 -2.10 10.28
N SER A 93 -3.66 -1.86 10.55
CA SER A 93 -2.74 -1.16 9.64
C SER A 93 -1.41 -1.87 9.57
N ALA A 94 -0.88 -2.00 8.39
CA ALA A 94 0.41 -2.64 8.15
C ALA A 94 1.29 -1.76 7.27
N LEU A 95 2.58 -1.79 7.56
CA LEU A 95 3.63 -1.09 6.83
C LEU A 95 4.66 -2.09 6.32
N ALA A 96 5.06 -1.93 5.07
CA ALA A 96 6.17 -2.63 4.46
C ALA A 96 7.21 -1.62 4.00
N PHE A 97 8.43 -1.78 4.48
CA PHE A 97 9.56 -0.91 4.14
C PHE A 97 10.48 -1.63 3.16
N GLY A 98 10.94 -0.94 2.15
CA GLY A 98 11.82 -1.55 1.17
C GLY A 98 12.42 -0.55 0.19
N ASN A 99 13.04 -1.08 -0.85
CA ASN A 99 13.71 -0.30 -1.86
C ASN A 99 13.05 -0.47 -3.22
N PHE A 100 12.89 0.66 -3.88
CA PHE A 100 12.37 0.76 -5.25
C PHE A 100 13.39 0.25 -6.27
N GLU A 101 12.87 -0.46 -7.27
CA GLU A 101 13.62 -0.89 -8.45
C GLU A 101 12.69 -0.87 -9.68
N GLU A 102 13.11 -0.20 -10.74
CA GLU A 102 12.40 -0.28 -12.02
C GLU A 102 12.68 -1.62 -12.69
N LEU A 103 11.63 -2.21 -13.26
CA LEU A 103 11.72 -3.43 -14.04
C LEU A 103 11.85 -3.06 -15.52
N THR A 104 12.99 -3.37 -16.10
CA THR A 104 13.35 -2.94 -17.48
C THR A 104 13.36 -4.08 -18.49
N LYS A 105 13.40 -5.34 -18.04
CA LYS A 105 13.38 -6.51 -18.93
C LYS A 105 11.97 -6.69 -19.52
N PRO A 106 11.82 -6.75 -20.85
CA PRO A 106 10.52 -6.81 -21.52
C PRO A 106 9.61 -7.93 -21.03
N ASP A 107 10.14 -9.14 -20.87
CA ASP A 107 9.36 -10.30 -20.44
C ASP A 107 8.84 -10.14 -19.00
N GLU A 108 9.68 -9.66 -18.10
CA GLU A 108 9.32 -9.40 -16.71
C GLU A 108 8.27 -8.28 -16.59
N ARG A 109 8.45 -7.20 -17.34
CA ARG A 109 7.47 -6.11 -17.42
C ARG A 109 6.11 -6.61 -17.90
N HIS A 110 6.10 -7.39 -18.96
CA HIS A 110 4.88 -7.94 -19.55
C HIS A 110 4.13 -8.84 -18.55
N GLU A 111 4.83 -9.72 -17.86
CA GLU A 111 4.28 -10.62 -16.85
C GLU A 111 3.63 -9.84 -15.69
N ILE A 112 4.33 -8.85 -15.15
CA ILE A 112 3.85 -8.03 -14.04
C ILE A 112 2.64 -7.17 -14.45
N LEU A 113 2.68 -6.55 -15.62
CA LEU A 113 1.53 -5.78 -16.14
C LEU A 113 0.32 -6.66 -16.36
N ALA A 114 0.48 -7.85 -16.92
CA ALA A 114 -0.61 -8.79 -17.12
C ALA A 114 -1.24 -9.20 -15.77
N ALA A 115 -0.45 -9.48 -14.76
CA ALA A 115 -0.92 -9.83 -13.42
C ALA A 115 -1.66 -8.66 -12.75
N LEU A 116 -1.19 -7.43 -12.89
CA LEU A 116 -1.86 -6.23 -12.37
C LEU A 116 -3.20 -6.00 -13.05
N LEU A 117 -3.28 -6.11 -14.37
CA LEU A 117 -4.52 -5.96 -15.13
C LEU A 117 -5.54 -7.06 -14.82
N GLN A 118 -5.09 -8.27 -14.52
CA GLN A 118 -5.96 -9.36 -14.08
C GLN A 118 -6.58 -9.09 -12.71
N ARG A 119 -5.82 -8.53 -11.78
CA ARG A 119 -6.31 -8.18 -10.44
C ARG A 119 -7.19 -6.93 -10.45
N PHE A 120 -6.88 -5.97 -11.31
CA PHE A 120 -7.57 -4.69 -11.43
C PHE A 120 -8.10 -4.49 -12.85
N PRO A 121 -9.18 -5.21 -13.25
CA PRO A 121 -9.67 -5.19 -14.62
C PRO A 121 -10.42 -3.91 -15.01
N MET A 122 -10.73 -3.04 -14.06
CA MET A 122 -11.39 -1.76 -14.34
C MET A 122 -10.35 -0.75 -14.84
N LEU A 123 -10.50 -0.36 -16.08
CA LEU A 123 -9.63 0.62 -16.72
C LEU A 123 -9.78 1.99 -16.06
N THR A 124 -8.77 2.39 -15.33
CA THR A 124 -8.56 3.79 -15.00
C THR A 124 -8.08 4.55 -16.25
N PRO A 125 -8.15 5.89 -16.31
CA PRO A 125 -7.56 6.63 -17.44
C PRO A 125 -6.08 6.30 -17.70
N VAL A 126 -5.34 5.95 -16.65
CA VAL A 126 -3.94 5.50 -16.75
C VAL A 126 -3.86 4.14 -17.46
N GLU A 127 -4.69 3.19 -17.07
CA GLU A 127 -4.73 1.83 -17.66
C GLU A 127 -5.28 1.83 -19.08
N ALA A 128 -6.24 2.71 -19.38
CA ALA A 128 -6.71 2.91 -20.74
C ALA A 128 -5.59 3.45 -21.65
N ALA A 129 -4.80 4.38 -21.18
CA ALA A 129 -3.62 4.88 -21.89
C ALA A 129 -2.57 3.78 -22.12
N ILE A 130 -2.40 2.87 -21.16
CA ILE A 130 -1.52 1.70 -21.28
C ILE A 130 -2.04 0.74 -22.36
N ALA A 131 -3.35 0.49 -22.37
CA ALA A 131 -3.97 -0.43 -23.31
C ALA A 131 -3.95 0.09 -24.76
N GLU A 132 -4.12 1.39 -24.94
CA GLU A 132 -4.06 2.06 -26.25
C GLU A 132 -2.63 2.13 -26.80
N ASP A 133 -1.65 2.17 -25.93
CA ASP A 133 -0.24 2.35 -26.25
C ASP A 133 0.60 1.14 -25.80
N ALA A 134 0.20 -0.06 -26.23
CA ALA A 134 0.83 -1.33 -25.89
C ALA A 134 2.33 -1.44 -26.25
N GLY A 135 2.91 -0.39 -26.82
CA GLY A 135 4.33 -0.24 -27.12
C GLY A 135 4.97 0.95 -26.40
N SER A 136 4.23 1.71 -25.58
CA SER A 136 4.80 2.93 -25.03
C SER A 136 5.79 2.63 -23.92
N GLN A 137 6.97 3.18 -24.08
CA GLN A 137 8.02 3.19 -23.08
C GLN A 137 7.70 4.11 -21.89
N GLN A 138 6.51 4.71 -21.86
CA GLN A 138 6.11 5.65 -20.81
C GLN A 138 5.62 4.98 -19.54
N VAL A 139 5.09 3.75 -19.66
CA VAL A 139 4.65 3.00 -18.48
C VAL A 139 5.86 2.45 -17.72
N ILE A 140 5.99 2.89 -16.49
CA ILE A 140 7.02 2.42 -15.59
C ILE A 140 6.45 1.29 -14.76
N VAL A 141 7.07 0.13 -14.85
CA VAL A 141 6.79 -1.03 -14.00
C VAL A 141 7.89 -1.13 -12.97
N TYR A 142 7.51 -1.26 -11.71
CA TYR A 142 8.46 -1.27 -10.62
C TYR A 142 8.08 -2.26 -9.52
N ARG A 143 9.04 -2.57 -8.69
CA ARG A 143 8.83 -3.28 -7.43
C ARG A 143 9.47 -2.53 -6.28
N ILE A 144 8.90 -2.75 -5.10
CA ILE A 144 9.52 -2.43 -3.81
C ILE A 144 9.89 -3.77 -3.19
N THR A 145 11.17 -4.05 -3.06
CA THR A 145 11.66 -5.25 -2.36
C THR A 145 11.66 -4.98 -0.87
N ILE A 146 10.84 -5.72 -0.13
CA ILE A 146 10.55 -5.47 1.27
C ILE A 146 11.61 -6.11 2.16
N ASP A 147 12.14 -5.36 3.10
CA ASP A 147 13.09 -5.81 4.11
C ASP A 147 12.59 -5.68 5.55
N LYS A 148 11.47 -4.99 5.78
CA LYS A 148 10.89 -4.82 7.11
C LYS A 148 9.37 -4.74 7.02
N LEU A 149 8.70 -5.50 7.88
CA LEU A 149 7.25 -5.49 8.06
C LEU A 149 6.90 -5.02 9.47
N THR A 150 5.90 -4.17 9.60
CA THR A 150 5.30 -3.80 10.87
C THR A 150 3.78 -3.73 10.74
N GLY A 151 3.07 -3.96 11.82
CA GLY A 151 1.62 -3.83 11.81
C GLY A 151 1.05 -3.70 13.21
N VAL A 152 -0.05 -2.97 13.29
CA VAL A 152 -0.80 -2.74 14.52
C VAL A 152 -2.30 -2.87 14.27
N ALA A 153 -3.03 -3.22 15.31
CA ALA A 153 -4.48 -3.33 15.29
C ALA A 153 -5.09 -2.78 16.58
N GLU A 154 -6.29 -2.25 16.47
CA GLU A 154 -7.18 -1.89 17.58
C GLU A 154 -8.51 -2.62 17.43
N GLY A 155 -9.01 -3.18 18.54
CA GLY A 155 -10.29 -3.87 18.55
C GLY A 155 -10.28 -5.27 19.12
#